data_e0cc885ffffe32bc2586772864a58f2e
#
_entry.id   e0cc885ffffe32bc2586772864a58f2e
#
_cell.length_a   1.000
_cell.length_b   1.000
_cell.length_c   1.000
_cell.angle_alpha   90.00
_cell.angle_beta   90.00
_cell.angle_gamma   90.00
#
_symmetry.space_group_name_H-M   'P 1'
#
loop_
_entity.id
_entity.type
_entity.pdbx_description
1 polymer ?
#
loop_
_entity_poly.entity_id
_entity_poly.type
_entity_poly.pdbx_seq_one_letter_code
_entity_poly.pdbx_strand_id
1 'polypeptide(L)'
;MGDVAVDKLIDEFENAEGKDKRFLAFALKETENKKVIPYFVKSLEDDDFGVRKVAVRALGELQVEDEIDSIAKCLEDEDWGVKLAAIQALGDLATDESIKLIKDARKAESDKDFKKSCNKAIKKAQKRQKAKASGEEIVSLIPMSTLKEMEKTNVQKAIKGYESYVESKQPKDAPYKRLCILYRKANDYDNEVRVIETGIEVFADNPKKLDYFEKRLNKLK
;
A
#
# COMPACT_ATOMS: atom_id res chain seq x y z
N MET A 1 9.98 8.82 9.07
CA MET A 1 10.22 9.10 10.50
C MET A 1 11.57 8.49 10.87
N GLY A 2 12.40 9.19 11.67
CA GLY A 2 13.66 8.60 12.16
C GLY A 2 13.39 7.49 13.19
N ASP A 3 14.33 6.53 13.33
CA ASP A 3 14.20 5.37 14.23
C ASP A 3 13.83 5.74 15.67
N VAL A 4 14.38 6.84 16.21
CA VAL A 4 14.08 7.32 17.57
C VAL A 4 12.60 7.66 17.77
N ALA A 5 11.93 8.18 16.73
CA ALA A 5 10.50 8.48 16.81
C ALA A 5 9.65 7.21 16.76
N VAL A 6 10.10 6.19 16.04
CA VAL A 6 9.44 4.88 16.00
C VAL A 6 9.57 4.18 17.34
N ASP A 7 10.77 4.19 17.96
CA ASP A 7 11.00 3.56 19.25
C ASP A 7 10.10 4.18 20.35
N LYS A 8 9.94 5.50 20.36
CA LYS A 8 9.01 6.18 21.29
C LYS A 8 7.54 5.78 21.05
N LEU A 9 7.12 5.68 19.79
CA LEU A 9 5.76 5.23 19.46
C LEU A 9 5.52 3.79 19.91
N ILE A 10 6.52 2.93 19.82
CA ILE A 10 6.48 1.56 20.30
C ILE A 10 6.29 1.55 21.82
N ASP A 11 7.10 2.31 22.56
CA ASP A 11 6.98 2.40 24.02
C ASP A 11 5.59 2.88 24.46
N GLU A 12 5.05 3.90 23.77
CA GLU A 12 3.70 4.39 24.06
C GLU A 12 2.62 3.34 23.71
N PHE A 13 2.80 2.61 22.61
CA PHE A 13 1.87 1.57 22.18
C PHE A 13 1.82 0.39 23.17
N GLU A 14 2.95 -0.05 23.71
CA GLU A 14 3.00 -1.16 24.68
C GLU A 14 2.30 -0.80 26.01
N ASN A 15 2.29 0.47 26.38
CA ASN A 15 1.68 0.95 27.61
C ASN A 15 0.26 1.47 27.44
N ALA A 16 -0.27 1.52 26.22
CA ALA A 16 -1.61 2.03 25.93
C ALA A 16 -2.67 0.94 25.96
N GLU A 17 -3.92 1.36 26.16
CA GLU A 17 -5.10 0.48 26.15
C GLU A 17 -6.22 1.07 25.28
N GLY A 18 -7.16 0.22 24.89
CA GLY A 18 -8.41 0.60 24.23
C GLY A 18 -8.21 1.50 22.99
N LYS A 19 -8.88 2.66 22.96
CA LYS A 19 -8.87 3.58 21.81
C LYS A 19 -7.48 4.16 21.52
N ASP A 20 -6.72 4.46 22.56
CA ASP A 20 -5.38 5.04 22.42
C ASP A 20 -4.43 4.02 21.80
N LYS A 21 -4.51 2.76 22.23
CA LYS A 21 -3.76 1.67 21.63
C LYS A 21 -4.09 1.46 20.15
N ARG A 22 -5.38 1.55 19.76
CA ARG A 22 -5.77 1.50 18.34
C ARG A 22 -5.15 2.64 17.53
N PHE A 23 -5.17 3.85 18.06
CA PHE A 23 -4.59 5.02 17.41
C PHE A 23 -3.08 4.86 17.20
N LEU A 24 -2.38 4.40 18.25
CA LEU A 24 -0.95 4.15 18.20
C LEU A 24 -0.59 3.00 17.24
N ALA A 25 -1.38 1.91 17.24
CA ALA A 25 -1.24 0.83 16.26
C ALA A 25 -1.34 1.36 14.83
N PHE A 26 -2.32 2.22 14.56
CA PHE A 26 -2.46 2.86 13.24
C PHE A 26 -1.26 3.76 12.93
N ALA A 27 -0.80 4.56 13.88
CA ALA A 27 0.38 5.42 13.70
C ALA A 27 1.64 4.60 13.42
N LEU A 28 1.88 3.50 14.15
CA LEU A 28 2.98 2.57 13.92
C LEU A 28 2.92 1.93 12.52
N LYS A 29 1.73 1.50 12.08
CA LYS A 29 1.54 0.95 10.73
C LYS A 29 1.94 1.94 9.65
N GLU A 30 1.57 3.22 9.80
CA GLU A 30 1.92 4.28 8.85
C GLU A 30 3.42 4.61 8.80
N THR A 31 4.22 4.13 9.77
CA THR A 31 5.68 4.30 9.70
C THR A 31 6.35 3.42 8.66
N GLU A 32 5.70 2.33 8.24
CA GLU A 32 6.25 1.28 7.34
C GLU A 32 7.61 0.72 7.82
N ASN A 33 7.93 0.86 9.11
CA ASN A 33 9.20 0.43 9.69
C ASN A 33 9.13 -1.02 10.14
N LYS A 34 10.06 -1.85 9.68
CA LYS A 34 10.09 -3.28 10.02
C LYS A 34 10.29 -3.58 11.50
N LYS A 35 10.82 -2.64 12.29
CA LYS A 35 10.94 -2.79 13.76
C LYS A 35 9.58 -3.03 14.43
N VAL A 36 8.47 -2.61 13.82
CA VAL A 36 7.12 -2.78 14.39
C VAL A 36 6.56 -4.21 14.23
N ILE A 37 7.19 -5.05 13.40
CA ILE A 37 6.68 -6.41 13.10
C ILE A 37 6.45 -7.25 14.37
N PRO A 38 7.41 -7.40 15.31
CA PRO A 38 7.20 -8.23 16.51
C PRO A 38 6.01 -7.76 17.35
N TYR A 39 5.77 -6.46 17.40
CA TYR A 39 4.67 -5.86 18.15
C TYR A 39 3.32 -6.14 17.47
N PHE A 40 3.26 -6.11 16.15
CA PHE A 40 2.06 -6.49 15.42
C PHE A 40 1.78 -7.99 15.48
N VAL A 41 2.80 -8.85 15.48
CA VAL A 41 2.61 -10.30 15.69
C VAL A 41 1.97 -10.54 17.05
N LYS A 42 2.49 -9.93 18.13
CA LYS A 42 1.90 -10.00 19.48
C LYS A 42 0.46 -9.45 19.49
N SER A 43 0.20 -8.41 18.74
CA SER A 43 -1.12 -7.74 18.66
C SER A 43 -2.18 -8.51 17.88
N LEU A 44 -1.86 -9.62 17.24
CA LEU A 44 -2.86 -10.50 16.63
C LEU A 44 -3.78 -11.15 17.66
N GLU A 45 -3.34 -11.23 18.90
CA GLU A 45 -4.08 -11.79 20.05
C GLU A 45 -4.57 -10.71 21.03
N ASP A 46 -4.56 -9.43 20.64
CA ASP A 46 -5.01 -8.32 21.49
C ASP A 46 -6.52 -8.41 21.77
N ASP A 47 -6.94 -8.08 22.98
CA ASP A 47 -8.37 -8.08 23.37
C ASP A 47 -9.21 -7.14 22.49
N ASP A 48 -8.60 -6.06 21.99
CA ASP A 48 -9.25 -5.07 21.15
C ASP A 48 -9.21 -5.47 19.67
N PHE A 49 -10.36 -5.80 19.09
CA PHE A 49 -10.48 -6.17 17.68
C PHE A 49 -9.92 -5.11 16.71
N GLY A 50 -9.96 -3.84 17.10
CA GLY A 50 -9.41 -2.75 16.28
C GLY A 50 -7.89 -2.81 16.21
N VAL A 51 -7.23 -3.18 17.31
CA VAL A 51 -5.78 -3.43 17.37
C VAL A 51 -5.44 -4.67 16.54
N ARG A 52 -6.14 -5.81 16.75
CA ARG A 52 -5.95 -7.04 15.95
C ARG A 52 -6.06 -6.75 14.44
N LYS A 53 -7.10 -6.02 14.04
CA LYS A 53 -7.34 -5.64 12.64
C LYS A 53 -6.21 -4.80 12.03
N VAL A 54 -5.69 -3.84 12.79
CA VAL A 54 -4.57 -3.00 12.33
C VAL A 54 -3.32 -3.84 12.20
N ALA A 55 -3.04 -4.71 13.17
CA ALA A 55 -1.89 -5.61 13.18
C ALA A 55 -1.87 -6.53 11.96
N VAL A 56 -2.99 -7.21 11.69
CA VAL A 56 -3.15 -8.08 10.51
C VAL A 56 -2.86 -7.32 9.21
N ARG A 57 -3.41 -6.10 9.07
CA ARG A 57 -3.16 -5.27 7.89
C ARG A 57 -1.71 -4.86 7.75
N ALA A 58 -1.08 -4.46 8.86
CA ALA A 58 0.31 -4.06 8.86
C ALA A 58 1.22 -5.20 8.40
N LEU A 59 1.03 -6.41 8.90
CA LEU A 59 1.81 -7.58 8.49
C LEU A 59 1.65 -7.90 7.00
N GLY A 60 0.43 -7.78 6.46
CA GLY A 60 0.18 -7.94 5.03
C GLY A 60 0.83 -6.85 4.17
N GLU A 61 0.73 -5.58 4.58
CA GLU A 61 1.33 -4.43 3.88
C GLU A 61 2.87 -4.48 3.91
N LEU A 62 3.45 -4.90 5.04
CA LEU A 62 4.90 -5.09 5.21
C LEU A 62 5.46 -6.36 4.55
N GLN A 63 4.58 -7.16 3.91
CA GLN A 63 4.94 -8.41 3.20
C GLN A 63 5.68 -9.40 4.10
N VAL A 64 5.18 -9.62 5.32
CA VAL A 64 5.80 -10.52 6.32
C VAL A 64 5.36 -11.95 6.03
N GLU A 65 6.08 -12.63 5.13
CA GLU A 65 5.74 -14.00 4.70
C GLU A 65 5.93 -15.03 5.82
N ASP A 66 6.86 -14.80 6.73
CA ASP A 66 7.14 -15.70 7.86
C ASP A 66 5.96 -15.82 8.85
N GLU A 67 5.01 -14.89 8.81
CA GLU A 67 3.84 -14.84 9.69
C GLU A 67 2.53 -15.27 9.01
N ILE A 68 2.62 -15.98 7.90
CA ILE A 68 1.43 -16.45 7.14
C ILE A 68 0.49 -17.25 8.04
N ASP A 69 1.01 -18.17 8.86
CA ASP A 69 0.20 -19.01 9.75
C ASP A 69 -0.47 -18.18 10.85
N SER A 70 0.23 -17.20 11.41
CA SER A 70 -0.32 -16.29 12.41
C SER A 70 -1.45 -15.44 11.82
N ILE A 71 -1.27 -14.92 10.61
CA ILE A 71 -2.30 -14.19 9.88
C ILE A 71 -3.50 -15.09 9.53
N ALA A 72 -3.24 -16.35 9.16
CA ALA A 72 -4.29 -17.31 8.79
C ALA A 72 -5.22 -17.65 9.96
N LYS A 73 -4.72 -17.70 11.20
CA LYS A 73 -5.57 -17.86 12.41
C LYS A 73 -6.63 -16.77 12.51
N CYS A 74 -6.33 -15.55 12.07
CA CYS A 74 -7.27 -14.44 12.08
C CYS A 74 -8.43 -14.60 11.06
N LEU A 75 -8.40 -15.59 10.18
CA LEU A 75 -9.57 -15.96 9.35
C LEU A 75 -10.74 -16.50 10.18
N GLU A 76 -10.46 -17.00 11.37
CA GLU A 76 -11.44 -17.54 12.32
C GLU A 76 -11.78 -16.57 13.45
N ASP A 77 -11.26 -15.32 13.41
CA ASP A 77 -11.52 -14.28 14.43
C ASP A 77 -13.01 -14.06 14.64
N GLU A 78 -13.41 -13.75 15.85
CA GLU A 78 -14.81 -13.42 16.20
C GLU A 78 -15.30 -12.15 15.50
N ASP A 79 -14.40 -11.17 15.28
CA ASP A 79 -14.73 -9.92 14.60
C ASP A 79 -14.63 -10.05 13.08
N TRP A 80 -15.71 -9.69 12.41
CA TRP A 80 -15.81 -9.72 10.96
C TRP A 80 -14.77 -8.85 10.24
N GLY A 81 -14.43 -7.70 10.82
CA GLY A 81 -13.44 -6.78 10.26
C GLY A 81 -12.03 -7.34 10.32
N VAL A 82 -11.71 -8.15 11.36
CA VAL A 82 -10.44 -8.87 11.48
C VAL A 82 -10.37 -10.00 10.44
N LYS A 83 -11.44 -10.82 10.29
CA LYS A 83 -11.52 -11.84 9.23
C LYS A 83 -11.26 -11.23 7.84
N LEU A 84 -11.91 -10.11 7.52
CA LEU A 84 -11.70 -9.43 6.24
C LEU A 84 -10.28 -8.90 6.07
N ALA A 85 -9.68 -8.39 7.15
CA ALA A 85 -8.28 -7.95 7.13
C ALA A 85 -7.33 -9.12 6.85
N ALA A 86 -7.59 -10.30 7.46
CA ALA A 86 -6.79 -11.51 7.22
C ALA A 86 -6.87 -11.98 5.76
N ILE A 87 -8.08 -12.02 5.18
CA ILE A 87 -8.26 -12.33 3.75
C ILE A 87 -7.45 -11.35 2.88
N GLN A 88 -7.48 -10.06 3.20
CA GLN A 88 -6.75 -9.03 2.43
C GLN A 88 -5.24 -9.19 2.59
N ALA A 89 -4.75 -9.37 3.83
CA ALA A 89 -3.34 -9.54 4.13
C ALA A 89 -2.75 -10.76 3.41
N LEU A 90 -3.40 -11.93 3.50
CA LEU A 90 -3.02 -13.13 2.77
C LEU A 90 -3.05 -12.93 1.25
N GLY A 91 -4.03 -12.17 0.74
CA GLY A 91 -4.10 -11.79 -0.68
C GLY A 91 -2.98 -10.85 -1.10
N ASP A 92 -2.46 -10.03 -0.18
CA ASP A 92 -1.34 -9.11 -0.42
C ASP A 92 0.01 -9.82 -0.40
N LEU A 93 0.19 -10.83 0.45
CA LEU A 93 1.37 -11.71 0.45
C LEU A 93 1.52 -12.45 -0.89
N ALA A 94 0.40 -12.90 -1.45
CA ALA A 94 0.32 -13.51 -2.78
C ALA A 94 1.26 -14.71 -3.00
N THR A 95 1.54 -15.49 -1.96
CA THR A 95 2.25 -16.78 -2.05
C THR A 95 1.28 -17.90 -2.41
N ASP A 96 1.79 -19.04 -2.88
CA ASP A 96 0.93 -20.23 -3.15
C ASP A 96 0.25 -20.72 -1.88
N GLU A 97 0.94 -20.65 -0.76
CA GLU A 97 0.44 -21.01 0.57
C GLU A 97 -0.67 -20.07 1.01
N SER A 98 -0.49 -18.76 0.94
CA SER A 98 -1.53 -17.79 1.31
C SER A 98 -2.79 -17.95 0.46
N ILE A 99 -2.65 -18.21 -0.84
CA ILE A 99 -3.78 -18.50 -1.73
C ILE A 99 -4.50 -19.79 -1.35
N LYS A 100 -3.75 -20.84 -0.95
CA LYS A 100 -4.32 -22.11 -0.47
C LYS A 100 -5.14 -21.88 0.79
N LEU A 101 -4.59 -21.17 1.78
CA LEU A 101 -5.28 -20.84 3.04
C LEU A 101 -6.60 -20.08 2.79
N ILE A 102 -6.59 -19.06 1.92
CA ILE A 102 -7.83 -18.34 1.54
C ILE A 102 -8.85 -19.27 0.87
N LYS A 103 -8.40 -20.20 0.00
CA LYS A 103 -9.28 -21.16 -0.66
C LYS A 103 -9.92 -22.14 0.33
N ASP A 104 -9.15 -22.58 1.31
CA ASP A 104 -9.63 -23.54 2.32
C ASP A 104 -10.62 -22.84 3.29
N ALA A 105 -10.31 -21.64 3.76
CA ALA A 105 -11.25 -20.82 4.53
C ALA A 105 -12.56 -20.56 3.75
N ARG A 106 -12.47 -20.23 2.45
CA ARG A 106 -13.66 -20.05 1.60
C ARG A 106 -14.54 -21.31 1.49
N LYS A 107 -13.95 -22.51 1.53
CA LYS A 107 -14.71 -23.77 1.48
C LYS A 107 -15.40 -24.05 2.80
N ALA A 108 -14.73 -23.75 3.93
CA ALA A 108 -15.24 -23.99 5.27
C ALA A 108 -16.39 -23.05 5.66
N GLU A 109 -16.40 -21.83 5.14
CA GLU A 109 -17.37 -20.78 5.49
C GLU A 109 -18.64 -20.88 4.63
N SER A 110 -19.81 -20.58 5.22
CA SER A 110 -21.10 -20.55 4.51
C SER A 110 -21.45 -19.16 3.99
N ASP A 111 -20.94 -18.11 4.64
CA ASP A 111 -21.27 -16.70 4.36
C ASP A 111 -20.87 -16.28 2.93
N LYS A 112 -21.82 -15.64 2.23
CA LYS A 112 -21.64 -15.24 0.82
C LYS A 112 -20.67 -14.07 0.66
N ASP A 113 -20.66 -13.12 1.59
CA ASP A 113 -19.81 -11.94 1.50
C ASP A 113 -18.36 -12.28 1.85
N PHE A 114 -18.17 -13.22 2.79
CA PHE A 114 -16.87 -13.82 3.06
C PHE A 114 -16.31 -14.50 1.79
N LYS A 115 -17.10 -15.37 1.17
CA LYS A 115 -16.72 -16.06 -0.08
C LYS A 115 -16.39 -15.08 -1.21
N LYS A 116 -17.15 -13.99 -1.33
CA LYS A 116 -16.90 -12.94 -2.31
C LYS A 116 -15.57 -12.23 -2.05
N SER A 117 -15.27 -11.94 -0.77
CA SER A 117 -14.02 -11.32 -0.34
C SER A 117 -12.84 -12.25 -0.63
N CYS A 118 -12.93 -13.55 -0.31
CA CYS A 118 -11.92 -14.54 -0.66
C CYS A 118 -11.67 -14.61 -2.18
N ASN A 119 -12.72 -14.63 -2.99
CA ASN A 119 -12.58 -14.65 -4.45
C ASN A 119 -11.85 -13.41 -4.98
N LYS A 120 -12.13 -12.23 -4.40
CA LYS A 120 -11.45 -10.99 -4.77
C LYS A 120 -9.97 -11.03 -4.39
N ALA A 121 -9.65 -11.51 -3.20
CA ALA A 121 -8.27 -11.63 -2.72
C ALA A 121 -7.47 -12.64 -3.55
N ILE A 122 -8.03 -13.82 -3.84
CA ILE A 122 -7.40 -14.83 -4.70
C ILE A 122 -7.07 -14.26 -6.09
N LYS A 123 -8.03 -13.57 -6.73
CA LYS A 123 -7.81 -12.95 -8.05
C LYS A 123 -6.68 -11.91 -7.99
N LYS A 124 -6.64 -11.10 -6.93
CA LYS A 124 -5.58 -10.09 -6.70
C LYS A 124 -4.22 -10.77 -6.55
N ALA A 125 -4.14 -11.81 -5.69
CA ALA A 125 -2.92 -12.56 -5.45
C ALA A 125 -2.38 -13.22 -6.72
N GLN A 126 -3.23 -13.92 -7.47
CA GLN A 126 -2.86 -14.56 -8.74
C GLN A 126 -2.37 -13.56 -9.78
N LYS A 127 -2.97 -12.36 -9.83
CA LYS A 127 -2.48 -11.30 -10.71
C LYS A 127 -1.07 -10.83 -10.30
N ARG A 128 -0.83 -10.70 -8.98
CA ARG A 128 0.51 -10.34 -8.45
C ARG A 128 1.55 -11.42 -8.76
N GLN A 129 1.22 -12.70 -8.58
CA GLN A 129 2.11 -13.81 -8.91
C GLN A 129 2.49 -13.82 -10.40
N LYS A 130 1.51 -13.66 -11.28
CA LYS A 130 1.77 -13.63 -12.73
C LYS A 130 2.72 -12.51 -13.12
N ALA A 131 2.58 -11.34 -12.53
CA ALA A 131 3.45 -10.23 -12.85
C ALA A 131 4.84 -10.39 -12.22
N LYS A 132 4.96 -10.95 -11.00
CA LYS A 132 6.26 -11.35 -10.47
C LYS A 132 6.98 -12.32 -11.43
N ALA A 133 6.25 -13.30 -12.00
CA ALA A 133 6.78 -14.29 -12.91
C ALA A 133 7.16 -13.72 -14.30
N SER A 134 6.44 -12.69 -14.76
CA SER A 134 6.73 -12.01 -16.04
C SER A 134 7.81 -10.92 -15.92
N GLY A 135 8.36 -10.68 -14.73
CA GLY A 135 9.28 -9.56 -14.49
C GLY A 135 8.61 -8.19 -14.56
N GLU A 136 7.28 -8.16 -14.69
CA GLU A 136 6.51 -6.93 -14.56
C GLU A 136 6.41 -6.56 -13.08
N GLU A 137 7.10 -5.52 -12.67
CA GLU A 137 6.93 -4.93 -11.35
C GLU A 137 5.49 -4.45 -11.19
N ILE A 138 4.65 -5.21 -10.47
CA ILE A 138 3.31 -4.72 -10.14
C ILE A 138 3.47 -3.64 -9.06
N VAL A 139 3.67 -2.44 -9.50
CA VAL A 139 3.46 -1.28 -8.67
C VAL A 139 1.96 -1.23 -8.35
N SER A 140 1.59 -1.44 -7.08
CA SER A 140 0.22 -1.25 -6.60
C SER A 140 -0.06 0.25 -6.61
N LEU A 141 -0.51 0.74 -7.77
CA LEU A 141 -0.74 2.16 -7.97
C LEU A 141 -1.94 2.63 -7.12
N ILE A 142 -1.70 3.59 -6.27
CA ILE A 142 -2.77 4.28 -5.52
C ILE A 142 -3.70 4.98 -6.54
N PRO A 143 -5.03 4.82 -6.45
CA PRO A 143 -5.94 5.49 -7.38
C PRO A 143 -5.75 7.01 -7.41
N MET A 144 -5.84 7.62 -8.59
CA MET A 144 -5.66 9.07 -8.78
C MET A 144 -6.60 9.93 -7.90
N SER A 145 -7.82 9.45 -7.64
CA SER A 145 -8.76 10.11 -6.73
C SER A 145 -8.21 10.17 -5.30
N THR A 146 -7.66 9.06 -4.82
CA THR A 146 -7.05 8.97 -3.49
C THR A 146 -5.80 9.85 -3.40
N LEU A 147 -4.93 9.85 -4.42
CA LEU A 147 -3.75 10.71 -4.45
C LEU A 147 -4.10 12.19 -4.37
N LYS A 148 -5.18 12.63 -5.06
CA LYS A 148 -5.66 14.00 -4.99
C LYS A 148 -6.17 14.39 -3.59
N GLU A 149 -6.82 13.48 -2.87
CA GLU A 149 -7.20 13.73 -1.49
C GLU A 149 -5.98 13.76 -0.56
N MET A 150 -5.01 12.87 -0.79
CA MET A 150 -3.76 12.86 -0.03
C MET A 150 -2.95 14.16 -0.21
N GLU A 151 -3.02 14.84 -1.37
CA GLU A 151 -2.35 16.13 -1.54
C GLU A 151 -2.84 17.20 -0.55
N LYS A 152 -4.08 17.11 -0.08
CA LYS A 152 -4.65 18.07 0.87
C LYS A 152 -4.17 17.84 2.31
N THR A 153 -3.79 16.61 2.64
CA THR A 153 -3.45 16.18 4.00
C THR A 153 -1.97 15.82 4.16
N ASN A 154 -1.38 15.19 3.15
CA ASN A 154 0.02 14.75 3.15
C ASN A 154 0.61 14.76 1.74
N VAL A 155 1.13 15.92 1.35
CA VAL A 155 1.71 16.14 0.01
C VAL A 155 2.86 15.18 -0.30
N GLN A 156 3.72 14.88 0.67
CA GLN A 156 4.87 13.99 0.47
C GLN A 156 4.44 12.56 0.16
N LYS A 157 3.40 12.06 0.85
CA LYS A 157 2.82 10.74 0.57
C LYS A 157 2.14 10.70 -0.80
N ALA A 158 1.50 11.80 -1.21
CA ALA A 158 0.93 11.94 -2.55
C ALA A 158 2.01 11.94 -3.64
N ILE A 159 3.13 12.65 -3.43
CA ILE A 159 4.28 12.66 -4.36
C ILE A 159 4.80 11.25 -4.56
N LYS A 160 5.07 10.49 -3.48
CA LYS A 160 5.51 9.08 -3.58
C LYS A 160 4.53 8.23 -4.41
N GLY A 161 3.22 8.41 -4.19
CA GLY A 161 2.20 7.69 -4.96
C GLY A 161 2.17 8.09 -6.44
N TYR A 162 2.40 9.35 -6.80
CA TYR A 162 2.53 9.77 -8.19
C TYR A 162 3.84 9.29 -8.82
N GLU A 163 4.96 9.26 -8.05
CA GLU A 163 6.24 8.72 -8.52
C GLU A 163 6.10 7.27 -8.98
N SER A 164 5.36 6.45 -8.26
CA SER A 164 5.12 5.07 -8.65
C SER A 164 4.49 4.92 -10.05
N TYR A 165 3.72 5.92 -10.52
CA TYR A 165 3.22 5.95 -11.90
C TYR A 165 4.32 6.29 -12.91
N VAL A 166 5.25 7.17 -12.55
CA VAL A 166 6.36 7.60 -13.41
C VAL A 166 7.41 6.49 -13.51
N GLU A 167 7.82 5.91 -12.38
CA GLU A 167 8.78 4.81 -12.30
C GLU A 167 8.30 3.59 -13.08
N SER A 168 7.00 3.26 -12.97
CA SER A 168 6.40 2.16 -13.74
C SER A 168 6.01 2.55 -15.18
N LYS A 169 6.42 3.72 -15.67
CA LYS A 169 6.16 4.25 -17.03
C LYS A 169 4.69 4.09 -17.48
N GLN A 170 3.75 4.33 -16.55
CA GLN A 170 2.33 4.16 -16.86
C GLN A 170 1.86 5.15 -17.94
N PRO A 171 1.09 4.72 -18.97
CA PRO A 171 0.67 5.56 -20.09
C PRO A 171 -0.48 6.52 -19.72
N LYS A 172 -0.47 7.03 -18.50
CA LYS A 172 -1.42 8.04 -17.99
C LYS A 172 -0.66 9.32 -17.73
N ASP A 173 -1.01 10.40 -18.43
CA ASP A 173 -0.32 11.68 -18.33
C ASP A 173 -0.62 12.50 -17.06
N ALA A 174 -1.76 12.23 -16.40
CA ALA A 174 -2.17 12.97 -15.21
C ALA A 174 -1.18 12.90 -14.02
N PRO A 175 -0.59 11.74 -13.63
CA PRO A 175 0.43 11.67 -12.60
C PRO A 175 1.65 12.54 -12.92
N TYR A 176 2.18 12.45 -14.15
CA TYR A 176 3.34 13.22 -14.59
C TYR A 176 3.09 14.73 -14.51
N LYS A 177 1.94 15.17 -15.05
CA LYS A 177 1.51 16.57 -14.99
C LYS A 177 1.40 17.07 -13.55
N ARG A 178 0.88 16.21 -12.66
CA ARG A 178 0.70 16.58 -11.25
C ARG A 178 2.03 16.71 -10.51
N LEU A 179 2.96 15.77 -10.72
CA LEU A 179 4.31 15.85 -10.18
C LEU A 179 5.06 17.11 -10.65
N CYS A 180 5.01 17.43 -11.94
CA CYS A 180 5.61 18.66 -12.45
C CYS A 180 5.10 19.91 -11.70
N ILE A 181 3.81 19.95 -11.32
CA ILE A 181 3.23 21.05 -10.56
C ILE A 181 3.74 21.05 -9.11
N LEU A 182 3.80 19.87 -8.47
CA LEU A 182 4.19 19.72 -7.08
C LEU A 182 5.67 20.04 -6.90
N TYR A 183 6.55 19.52 -7.77
CA TYR A 183 7.97 19.82 -7.75
C TYR A 183 8.28 21.29 -8.03
N ARG A 184 7.56 21.91 -8.98
CA ARG A 184 7.68 23.36 -9.23
C ARG A 184 7.32 24.17 -7.98
N LYS A 185 6.26 23.81 -7.26
CA LYS A 185 5.87 24.48 -6.01
C LYS A 185 6.88 24.29 -4.89
N ALA A 186 7.61 23.18 -4.90
CA ALA A 186 8.67 22.89 -3.96
C ALA A 186 10.04 23.49 -4.35
N ASN A 187 10.13 24.15 -5.52
CA ASN A 187 11.38 24.61 -6.15
C ASN A 187 12.37 23.47 -6.43
N ASP A 188 11.87 22.24 -6.59
CA ASP A 188 12.65 21.05 -6.92
C ASP A 188 12.67 20.87 -8.45
N TYR A 189 13.50 21.68 -9.10
CA TYR A 189 13.59 21.72 -10.56
C TYR A 189 14.21 20.46 -11.16
N ASP A 190 15.13 19.80 -10.46
CA ASP A 190 15.80 18.59 -10.92
C ASP A 190 14.80 17.45 -11.08
N ASN A 191 13.96 17.22 -10.07
CA ASN A 191 12.89 16.23 -10.15
C ASN A 191 11.79 16.61 -11.14
N GLU A 192 11.48 17.92 -11.30
CA GLU A 192 10.55 18.37 -12.32
C GLU A 192 11.06 18.03 -13.73
N VAL A 193 12.34 18.33 -14.03
CA VAL A 193 12.97 18.00 -15.32
C VAL A 193 12.95 16.52 -15.57
N ARG A 194 13.38 15.71 -14.61
CA ARG A 194 13.35 14.23 -14.70
C ARG A 194 11.96 13.69 -15.08
N VAL A 195 10.91 14.19 -14.40
CA VAL A 195 9.52 13.76 -14.69
C VAL A 195 9.07 14.19 -16.09
N ILE A 196 9.46 15.38 -16.55
CA ILE A 196 9.17 15.87 -17.90
C ILE A 196 9.85 15.01 -18.95
N GLU A 197 11.13 14.69 -18.78
CA GLU A 197 11.90 13.85 -19.71
C GLU A 197 11.33 12.43 -19.79
N THR A 198 10.99 11.83 -18.63
CA THR A 198 10.28 10.55 -18.61
C THR A 198 8.93 10.64 -19.33
N GLY A 199 8.21 11.74 -19.16
CA GLY A 199 6.93 11.98 -19.86
C GLY A 199 7.12 12.09 -21.38
N ILE A 200 8.17 12.74 -21.87
CA ILE A 200 8.52 12.82 -23.30
C ILE A 200 8.78 11.42 -23.84
N GLU A 201 9.54 10.60 -23.13
CA GLU A 201 9.83 9.22 -23.53
C GLU A 201 8.54 8.37 -23.59
N VAL A 202 7.73 8.38 -22.54
CA VAL A 202 6.53 7.53 -22.42
C VAL A 202 5.43 7.93 -23.43
N PHE A 203 5.36 9.21 -23.79
CA PHE A 203 4.32 9.72 -24.68
C PHE A 203 4.83 10.07 -26.08
N ALA A 204 6.01 9.57 -26.48
CA ALA A 204 6.62 9.83 -27.79
C ALA A 204 5.64 9.56 -28.97
N ASP A 205 4.86 8.49 -28.87
CA ASP A 205 3.87 8.10 -29.89
C ASP A 205 2.52 8.81 -29.76
N ASN A 206 2.38 9.77 -28.83
CA ASN A 206 1.14 10.52 -28.61
C ASN A 206 1.35 12.04 -28.69
N PRO A 207 1.24 12.64 -29.89
CA PRO A 207 1.58 14.06 -30.12
C PRO A 207 0.89 15.03 -29.20
N LYS A 208 -0.39 14.77 -28.84
CA LYS A 208 -1.16 15.67 -27.93
C LYS A 208 -0.62 15.67 -26.51
N LYS A 209 -0.14 14.53 -26.01
CA LYS A 209 0.44 14.43 -24.67
C LYS A 209 1.88 14.90 -24.68
N LEU A 210 2.66 14.55 -25.70
CA LEU A 210 4.05 14.94 -25.92
C LEU A 210 4.23 16.45 -25.90
N ASP A 211 3.43 17.19 -26.67
CA ASP A 211 3.45 18.65 -26.78
C ASP A 211 3.41 19.37 -25.42
N TYR A 212 2.66 18.84 -24.46
CA TYR A 212 2.62 19.41 -23.10
C TYR A 212 4.00 19.37 -22.42
N PHE A 213 4.69 18.23 -22.50
CA PHE A 213 5.97 18.04 -21.83
C PHE A 213 7.10 18.80 -22.55
N GLU A 214 7.11 18.81 -23.87
CA GLU A 214 8.09 19.59 -24.65
C GLU A 214 7.97 21.10 -24.39
N LYS A 215 6.76 21.65 -24.43
CA LYS A 215 6.52 23.05 -24.09
C LYS A 215 6.93 23.38 -22.66
N ARG A 216 6.75 22.45 -21.74
CA ARG A 216 7.15 22.66 -20.34
C ARG A 216 8.66 22.61 -20.18
N LEU A 217 9.35 21.69 -20.84
CA LEU A 217 10.82 21.60 -20.82
C LEU A 217 11.45 22.89 -21.40
N ASN A 218 10.90 23.39 -22.51
CA ASN A 218 11.41 24.60 -23.14
C ASN A 218 11.24 25.87 -22.25
N LYS A 219 10.34 25.85 -21.27
CA LYS A 219 10.20 26.97 -20.30
C LYS A 219 11.19 26.87 -19.13
N LEU A 220 11.89 25.76 -19.00
CA LEU A 220 12.88 25.53 -17.94
C LEU A 220 14.30 25.80 -18.40
N LYS A 221 14.52 25.80 -19.71
CA LYS A 221 15.76 26.23 -20.38
C LYS A 221 15.78 27.74 -20.51
#